data_5809f42bc49bf269e7e64ceb96eb195d
#
_entry.id   5809f42bc49bf269e7e64ceb96eb195d
#
_cell.length_a   1.000
_cell.length_b   1.000
_cell.length_c   1.000
_cell.angle_alpha   90.00
_cell.angle_beta   90.00
_cell.angle_gamma   90.00
#
_symmetry.space_group_name_H-M   'P 1'
#
loop_
_entity.id
_entity.type
_entity.pdbx_description
1 polymer ?
#
loop_
_entity_poly.entity_id
_entity_poly.type
_entity_poly.pdbx_seq_one_letter_code
_entity_poly.pdbx_strand_id
1 'polypeptide(L)'
;KEDSGLPQFKLEIWQGFIFINLDDDAKPLTPRLSALDSVLANYDIENAEGPEPDKDTKYDFSWKVMFENNNDGYHANKLHHGEFHDYIPSELAEFPDDLPADTAGYFRTNGTLHKDASFNPTQKALMPVFPKLNEERNRMAFANLPPSLSLVLTSDAVIYLILRADGPESHYLDLGVLFAKGAMDEPDFDANMEQVLERALDINAQDVHVDEMVQIGLRSRHAPRGRYSWQEGAQRQFNTWLVPRYRAQWEKFKKQQIAVEMI
;
A
#
# COMPACT_ATOMS: atom_id res chain seq x y z
N LYS A 1 -26.18 -15.23 -32.19
CA LYS A 1 -26.46 -14.04 -31.32
C LYS A 1 -25.79 -14.13 -29.94
N GLU A 2 -25.37 -15.34 -29.51
CA GLU A 2 -24.66 -15.54 -28.23
C GLU A 2 -23.17 -15.16 -28.29
N ASP A 3 -22.54 -15.18 -29.47
CA ASP A 3 -21.11 -14.87 -29.66
C ASP A 3 -20.76 -13.37 -29.82
N SER A 4 -21.72 -12.47 -29.69
CA SER A 4 -21.50 -11.03 -29.92
C SER A 4 -21.60 -10.19 -28.64
N GLY A 5 -21.65 -10.81 -27.46
CA GLY A 5 -21.63 -10.13 -26.18
C GLY A 5 -20.23 -9.62 -25.81
N LEU A 6 -20.16 -8.50 -25.11
CA LEU A 6 -18.90 -8.06 -24.48
C LEU A 6 -18.53 -9.03 -23.35
N PRO A 7 -17.21 -9.30 -23.14
CA PRO A 7 -16.78 -10.11 -22.01
C PRO A 7 -17.21 -9.43 -20.71
N GLN A 8 -17.64 -10.23 -19.75
CA GLN A 8 -18.00 -9.77 -18.41
C GLN A 8 -16.86 -10.07 -17.45
N PHE A 9 -16.56 -9.10 -16.57
CA PHE A 9 -15.54 -9.23 -15.55
C PHE A 9 -16.17 -9.10 -14.17
N LYS A 10 -15.54 -9.70 -13.16
CA LYS A 10 -15.94 -9.52 -11.77
C LYS A 10 -15.52 -8.14 -11.29
N LEU A 11 -16.47 -7.42 -10.73
CA LEU A 11 -16.27 -6.08 -10.17
C LEU A 11 -16.79 -6.04 -8.75
N GLU A 12 -15.99 -5.49 -7.83
CA GLU A 12 -16.39 -5.18 -6.46
C GLU A 12 -15.95 -3.75 -6.11
N ILE A 13 -16.71 -3.10 -5.25
CA ILE A 13 -16.36 -1.80 -4.68
C ILE A 13 -16.08 -2.00 -3.19
N TRP A 14 -14.93 -1.51 -2.74
CA TRP A 14 -14.54 -1.54 -1.34
C TRP A 14 -13.87 -0.22 -0.94
N GLN A 15 -14.38 0.42 0.10
CA GLN A 15 -13.92 1.74 0.56
C GLN A 15 -13.88 2.80 -0.56
N GLY A 16 -14.84 2.78 -1.49
CA GLY A 16 -14.87 3.68 -2.65
C GLY A 16 -13.96 3.28 -3.82
N PHE A 17 -13.02 2.36 -3.64
CA PHE A 17 -12.17 1.86 -4.72
C PHE A 17 -12.88 0.76 -5.51
N ILE A 18 -12.74 0.84 -6.85
CA ILE A 18 -13.31 -0.13 -7.80
C ILE A 18 -12.25 -1.17 -8.14
N PHE A 19 -12.55 -2.44 -7.84
CA PHE A 19 -11.69 -3.57 -8.16
C PHE A 19 -12.28 -4.40 -9.29
N ILE A 20 -11.45 -4.74 -10.29
CA ILE A 20 -11.81 -5.61 -11.40
C ILE A 20 -10.91 -6.82 -11.37
N ASN A 21 -11.50 -8.02 -11.56
CA ASN A 21 -10.74 -9.25 -11.67
C ASN A 21 -11.06 -9.94 -12.99
N LEU A 22 -10.01 -10.29 -13.74
CA LEU A 22 -10.09 -10.95 -15.05
C LEU A 22 -10.18 -12.48 -14.95
N ASP A 23 -10.07 -13.05 -13.74
CA ASP A 23 -10.20 -14.49 -13.50
C ASP A 23 -11.69 -14.82 -13.24
N ASP A 24 -12.27 -15.59 -14.11
CA ASP A 24 -13.66 -16.05 -14.01
C ASP A 24 -13.92 -16.86 -12.71
N ASP A 25 -12.89 -17.52 -12.19
CA ASP A 25 -12.94 -18.31 -10.96
C ASP A 25 -12.55 -17.50 -9.71
N ALA A 26 -12.30 -16.21 -9.85
CA ALA A 26 -11.94 -15.36 -8.71
C ALA A 26 -12.98 -15.43 -7.59
N LYS A 27 -12.50 -15.62 -6.36
CA LYS A 27 -13.34 -15.55 -5.16
C LYS A 27 -13.71 -14.10 -4.86
N PRO A 28 -14.85 -13.84 -4.20
CA PRO A 28 -15.21 -12.51 -3.75
C PRO A 28 -14.06 -11.84 -2.97
N LEU A 29 -13.80 -10.57 -3.25
CA LEU A 29 -12.71 -9.81 -2.63
C LEU A 29 -13.07 -9.34 -1.22
N THR A 30 -14.21 -8.69 -1.08
CA THR A 30 -14.63 -7.99 0.16
C THR A 30 -14.58 -8.88 1.41
N PRO A 31 -15.08 -10.13 1.42
CA PRO A 31 -14.97 -10.98 2.61
C PRO A 31 -13.53 -11.31 3.01
N ARG A 32 -12.60 -11.22 2.07
CA ARG A 32 -11.17 -11.51 2.26
C ARG A 32 -10.38 -10.29 2.72
N LEU A 33 -11.03 -9.14 2.87
CA LEU A 33 -10.47 -7.87 3.35
C LEU A 33 -10.88 -7.57 4.81
N SER A 34 -11.63 -8.45 5.46
CA SER A 34 -12.14 -8.25 6.82
C SER A 34 -11.05 -7.93 7.85
N ALA A 35 -9.82 -8.40 7.64
CA ALA A 35 -8.68 -8.07 8.49
C ALA A 35 -8.34 -6.56 8.45
N LEU A 36 -8.62 -5.88 7.34
CA LEU A 36 -8.38 -4.44 7.18
C LEU A 36 -9.51 -3.60 7.78
N ASP A 37 -10.69 -4.14 7.95
CA ASP A 37 -11.87 -3.39 8.42
C ASP A 37 -11.62 -2.76 9.79
N SER A 38 -10.90 -3.44 10.69
CA SER A 38 -10.57 -2.91 12.01
C SER A 38 -9.67 -1.68 11.97
N VAL A 39 -8.80 -1.58 10.98
CA VAL A 39 -7.87 -0.44 10.80
C VAL A 39 -8.55 0.71 10.08
N LEU A 40 -9.44 0.41 9.13
CA LEU A 40 -10.05 1.41 8.24
C LEU A 40 -11.38 1.96 8.76
N ALA A 41 -12.02 1.28 9.72
CA ALA A 41 -13.38 1.61 10.18
C ALA A 41 -13.55 3.06 10.64
N ASN A 42 -12.49 3.69 11.15
CA ASN A 42 -12.53 5.03 11.70
C ASN A 42 -12.19 6.14 10.69
N TYR A 43 -11.79 5.77 9.47
CA TYR A 43 -11.40 6.74 8.43
C TYR A 43 -12.53 7.16 7.51
N ASP A 44 -13.61 6.37 7.43
CA ASP A 44 -14.76 6.68 6.56
C ASP A 44 -14.33 6.99 5.11
N ILE A 45 -13.41 6.18 4.57
CA ILE A 45 -12.73 6.42 3.27
C ILE A 45 -13.74 6.53 2.13
N GLU A 46 -14.84 5.79 2.20
CA GLU A 46 -15.93 5.84 1.19
C GLU A 46 -16.51 7.25 1.00
N ASN A 47 -16.50 8.07 2.06
CA ASN A 47 -17.01 9.43 2.05
C ASN A 47 -15.90 10.49 2.06
N ALA A 48 -14.64 10.08 2.06
CA ALA A 48 -13.49 10.98 1.98
C ALA A 48 -13.42 11.64 0.60
N GLU A 49 -12.78 12.80 0.55
CA GLU A 49 -12.67 13.61 -0.67
C GLU A 49 -11.24 14.07 -0.88
N GLY A 50 -10.88 14.36 -2.13
CA GLY A 50 -9.54 14.81 -2.46
C GLY A 50 -9.44 15.27 -3.90
N PRO A 51 -8.31 15.87 -4.28
CA PRO A 51 -8.05 16.31 -5.64
C PRO A 51 -7.84 15.10 -6.58
N GLU A 52 -7.80 15.39 -7.87
CA GLU A 52 -7.37 14.39 -8.87
C GLU A 52 -5.96 13.88 -8.53
N PRO A 53 -5.72 12.56 -8.63
CA PRO A 53 -4.40 11.99 -8.37
C PRO A 53 -3.38 12.37 -9.44
N ASP A 54 -2.10 12.34 -9.06
CA ASP A 54 -1.00 12.24 -10.03
C ASP A 54 -1.00 10.84 -10.64
N LYS A 55 -0.96 10.75 -11.97
CA LYS A 55 -1.17 9.50 -12.71
C LYS A 55 0.02 9.13 -13.57
N ASP A 56 0.17 7.83 -13.78
CA ASP A 56 1.10 7.25 -14.76
C ASP A 56 2.60 7.55 -14.51
N THR A 57 3.00 7.81 -13.27
CA THR A 57 4.41 7.93 -12.93
C THR A 57 5.09 6.57 -13.03
N LYS A 58 6.10 6.44 -13.89
CA LYS A 58 6.83 5.19 -14.10
C LYS A 58 8.02 5.07 -13.16
N TYR A 59 8.17 3.89 -12.55
CA TYR A 59 9.30 3.51 -11.73
C TYR A 59 10.02 2.28 -12.31
N ASP A 60 11.35 2.31 -12.30
CA ASP A 60 12.22 1.26 -12.87
C ASP A 60 12.63 0.21 -11.82
N PHE A 61 11.68 -0.17 -10.99
CA PHE A 61 11.79 -1.30 -10.05
C PHE A 61 10.45 -2.03 -9.92
N SER A 62 10.51 -3.27 -9.46
CA SER A 62 9.32 -4.11 -9.34
C SER A 62 8.32 -3.55 -8.34
N TRP A 63 7.02 -3.64 -8.65
CA TRP A 63 5.95 -3.34 -7.70
C TRP A 63 6.09 -4.09 -6.36
N LYS A 64 6.76 -5.25 -6.34
CA LYS A 64 7.02 -6.00 -5.12
C LYS A 64 8.01 -5.29 -4.19
N VAL A 65 9.00 -4.61 -4.77
CA VAL A 65 9.96 -3.80 -4.01
C VAL A 65 9.22 -2.65 -3.32
N MET A 66 8.33 -1.95 -4.04
CA MET A 66 7.47 -0.90 -3.45
C MET A 66 6.64 -1.44 -2.27
N PHE A 67 6.00 -2.61 -2.44
CA PHE A 67 5.22 -3.22 -1.36
C PHE A 67 6.08 -3.65 -0.17
N GLU A 68 7.28 -4.14 -0.40
CA GLU A 68 8.23 -4.51 0.68
C GLU A 68 8.71 -3.27 1.41
N ASN A 69 9.05 -2.19 0.69
CA ASN A 69 9.43 -0.91 1.29
C ASN A 69 8.31 -0.33 2.17
N ASN A 70 7.10 -0.16 1.65
CA ASN A 70 5.97 0.37 2.43
C ASN A 70 5.65 -0.42 3.71
N ASN A 71 6.07 -1.67 3.77
CA ASN A 71 5.80 -2.56 4.90
C ASN A 71 6.96 -2.72 5.87
N ASP A 72 8.10 -2.17 5.51
CA ASP A 72 9.31 -2.21 6.32
C ASP A 72 9.45 -0.90 7.10
N GLY A 73 9.12 -0.92 8.38
CA GLY A 73 9.44 0.21 9.27
C GLY A 73 10.93 0.32 9.60
N TYR A 74 11.72 -0.73 9.33
CA TYR A 74 13.12 -0.81 9.72
C TYR A 74 14.03 0.15 8.93
N HIS A 75 13.79 0.33 7.63
CA HIS A 75 14.58 1.25 6.80
C HIS A 75 14.41 2.72 7.24
N ALA A 76 13.24 3.11 7.75
CA ALA A 76 12.94 4.48 8.16
C ALA A 76 13.95 5.02 9.19
N ASN A 77 14.50 4.15 10.04
CA ASN A 77 15.54 4.50 11.01
C ASN A 77 16.83 5.04 10.36
N LYS A 78 17.13 4.66 9.14
CA LYS A 78 18.34 5.09 8.43
C LYS A 78 18.05 6.04 7.28
N LEU A 79 17.03 5.75 6.51
CA LEU A 79 16.70 6.50 5.30
C LEU A 79 15.95 7.80 5.61
N HIS A 80 15.00 7.75 6.54
CA HIS A 80 14.15 8.88 6.90
C HIS A 80 14.52 9.50 8.26
N HIS A 81 15.78 9.35 8.69
CA HIS A 81 16.26 9.90 9.94
C HIS A 81 16.19 11.44 9.91
N GLY A 82 15.62 12.05 10.98
CA GLY A 82 15.39 13.47 11.07
C GLY A 82 14.15 13.97 10.34
N GLU A 83 13.60 13.17 9.41
CA GLU A 83 12.48 13.56 8.57
C GLU A 83 11.17 12.91 9.00
N PHE A 84 11.20 11.61 9.25
CA PHE A 84 10.01 10.81 9.55
C PHE A 84 10.21 9.97 10.81
N HIS A 85 11.35 9.28 10.92
CA HIS A 85 11.63 8.36 12.02
C HIS A 85 11.62 9.03 13.39
N ASP A 86 12.03 10.30 13.48
CA ASP A 86 12.14 11.02 14.76
C ASP A 86 10.79 11.21 15.46
N TYR A 87 9.70 11.18 14.74
CA TYR A 87 8.36 11.33 15.29
C TYR A 87 7.44 10.12 15.09
N ILE A 88 7.74 9.25 14.16
CA ILE A 88 7.09 7.95 13.95
C ILE A 88 8.15 6.84 14.03
N PRO A 89 8.66 6.58 15.25
CA PRO A 89 9.75 5.62 15.42
C PRO A 89 9.36 4.22 14.98
N SER A 90 10.21 3.55 14.23
CA SER A 90 9.98 2.19 13.72
C SER A 90 9.80 1.16 14.85
N GLU A 91 10.32 1.44 16.04
CA GLU A 91 10.16 0.62 17.23
C GLU A 91 8.73 0.57 17.76
N LEU A 92 7.88 1.53 17.36
CA LEU A 92 6.47 1.58 17.69
C LEU A 92 5.58 0.89 16.64
N ALA A 93 6.19 0.17 15.70
CA ALA A 93 5.45 -0.61 14.71
C ALA A 93 4.76 -1.81 15.36
N GLU A 94 3.49 -2.01 15.04
CA GLU A 94 2.66 -3.13 15.48
C GLU A 94 2.17 -3.91 14.26
N PHE A 95 2.15 -5.22 14.39
CA PHE A 95 1.73 -6.14 13.33
C PHE A 95 0.64 -7.07 13.87
N PRO A 96 -0.39 -7.42 13.08
CA PRO A 96 -1.33 -8.45 13.49
C PRO A 96 -0.61 -9.80 13.60
N ASP A 97 -0.91 -10.54 14.66
CA ASP A 97 -0.26 -11.84 14.94
C ASP A 97 -0.54 -12.86 13.85
N ASP A 98 -1.81 -13.06 13.52
CA ASP A 98 -2.26 -14.02 12.52
C ASP A 98 -3.35 -13.42 11.63
N LEU A 99 -3.10 -13.41 10.31
CA LEU A 99 -4.12 -13.10 9.33
C LEU A 99 -4.75 -14.38 8.78
N PRO A 100 -6.03 -14.35 8.39
CA PRO A 100 -6.66 -15.46 7.69
C PRO A 100 -5.84 -15.94 6.49
N ALA A 101 -5.72 -17.23 6.29
CA ALA A 101 -4.89 -17.81 5.22
C ALA A 101 -5.34 -17.38 3.81
N ASP A 102 -6.61 -17.02 3.64
CA ASP A 102 -7.19 -16.54 2.38
C ASP A 102 -7.32 -15.02 2.32
N THR A 103 -6.74 -14.29 3.27
CA THR A 103 -6.77 -12.80 3.24
C THR A 103 -6.28 -12.27 1.91
N ALA A 104 -6.91 -11.19 1.45
CA ALA A 104 -6.48 -10.47 0.24
C ALA A 104 -5.68 -9.21 0.58
N GLY A 105 -5.63 -8.84 1.85
CA GLY A 105 -4.89 -7.68 2.32
C GLY A 105 -4.16 -7.94 3.63
N TYR A 106 -3.21 -7.10 3.95
CA TYR A 106 -2.44 -7.11 5.19
C TYR A 106 -2.11 -5.67 5.61
N PHE A 107 -1.71 -5.48 6.86
CA PHE A 107 -1.44 -4.15 7.38
C PHE A 107 -0.39 -4.16 8.50
N ARG A 108 0.14 -2.97 8.77
CA ARG A 108 0.82 -2.63 10.02
C ARG A 108 0.31 -1.29 10.53
N THR A 109 0.46 -1.04 11.80
CA THR A 109 0.29 0.28 12.38
C THR A 109 1.58 0.74 13.02
N ASN A 110 1.74 2.05 13.18
CA ASN A 110 2.90 2.64 13.81
C ASN A 110 2.45 3.79 14.72
N GLY A 111 2.74 3.66 15.99
CA GLY A 111 2.50 4.72 16.95
C GLY A 111 3.40 5.93 16.70
N THR A 112 2.96 7.10 17.15
CA THR A 112 3.79 8.31 17.22
C THR A 112 3.96 8.73 18.66
N LEU A 113 5.03 9.48 18.93
CA LEU A 113 5.27 10.11 20.24
C LEU A 113 4.43 11.37 20.47
N HIS A 114 3.62 11.75 19.48
CA HIS A 114 2.81 12.97 19.47
C HIS A 114 1.30 12.65 19.50
N LYS A 115 0.50 13.71 19.63
CA LYS A 115 -0.96 13.58 19.68
C LYS A 115 -1.54 13.12 18.34
N ASP A 116 -0.99 13.62 17.25
CA ASP A 116 -1.48 13.34 15.89
C ASP A 116 -0.38 12.65 15.09
N ALA A 117 -0.75 11.61 14.37
CA ALA A 117 0.08 11.06 13.32
C ALA A 117 -0.23 11.83 12.03
N SER A 118 0.66 12.72 11.63
CA SER A 118 0.51 13.57 10.46
C SER A 118 1.83 13.66 9.70
N PHE A 119 1.80 13.97 8.41
CA PHE A 119 3.01 14.32 7.64
C PHE A 119 3.57 15.69 8.00
N ASN A 120 2.86 16.49 8.81
CA ASN A 120 3.35 17.76 9.28
C ASN A 120 4.52 17.57 10.28
N PRO A 121 5.71 18.19 10.03
CA PRO A 121 6.85 18.09 10.96
C PRO A 121 6.56 18.58 12.37
N THR A 122 5.57 19.47 12.55
CA THR A 122 5.15 19.94 13.88
C THR A 122 4.26 18.94 14.61
N GLN A 123 3.90 17.85 13.98
CA GLN A 123 3.04 16.79 14.50
C GLN A 123 1.64 17.28 14.94
N LYS A 124 1.15 18.27 14.23
CA LYS A 124 -0.24 18.72 14.32
C LYS A 124 -0.91 18.43 13.00
N ALA A 125 -2.13 17.95 13.06
CA ALA A 125 -2.94 17.81 11.87
C ALA A 125 -3.05 19.15 11.13
N LEU A 126 -2.79 19.16 9.83
CA LEU A 126 -2.96 20.33 8.96
C LEU A 126 -4.38 20.41 8.41
N MET A 127 -5.00 19.24 8.25
CA MET A 127 -6.37 19.09 7.77
C MET A 127 -7.28 18.67 8.91
N PRO A 128 -8.60 18.78 8.75
CA PRO A 128 -9.55 18.19 9.70
C PRO A 128 -9.26 16.72 9.95
N VAL A 129 -9.09 16.36 11.21
CA VAL A 129 -8.87 14.97 11.62
C VAL A 129 -10.10 14.14 11.31
N PHE A 130 -9.92 12.92 10.83
CA PHE A 130 -11.03 11.99 10.59
C PHE A 130 -11.86 11.83 11.87
N PRO A 131 -13.18 12.12 11.84
CA PRO A 131 -13.95 12.34 13.06
C PRO A 131 -14.05 11.15 14.01
N LYS A 132 -13.89 9.93 13.48
CA LYS A 132 -14.03 8.68 14.25
C LYS A 132 -12.73 8.18 14.88
N LEU A 133 -11.57 8.82 14.61
CA LEU A 133 -10.27 8.33 15.09
C LEU A 133 -10.07 8.46 16.60
N ASN A 134 -10.66 9.46 17.25
CA ASN A 134 -10.57 9.68 18.70
C ASN A 134 -9.14 9.49 19.25
N GLU A 135 -8.94 8.48 20.10
CA GLU A 135 -7.66 8.15 20.72
C GLU A 135 -6.63 7.52 19.74
N GLU A 136 -7.09 7.01 18.60
CA GLU A 136 -6.23 6.37 17.59
C GLU A 136 -5.54 7.36 16.65
N ARG A 137 -5.82 8.65 16.79
CA ARG A 137 -5.22 9.70 15.97
C ARG A 137 -3.70 9.83 16.10
N ASN A 138 -3.10 9.21 17.10
CA ASN A 138 -1.66 9.12 17.30
C ASN A 138 -1.03 7.91 16.61
N ARG A 139 -1.74 7.27 15.68
CA ARG A 139 -1.26 6.12 14.92
C ARG A 139 -1.30 6.41 13.42
N MET A 140 -0.26 6.00 12.73
CA MET A 140 -0.24 5.83 11.29
C MET A 140 -0.53 4.36 10.96
N ALA A 141 -1.26 4.12 9.88
CA ALA A 141 -1.50 2.77 9.40
C ALA A 141 -1.07 2.62 7.94
N PHE A 142 -0.61 1.42 7.60
CA PHE A 142 -0.25 1.02 6.24
C PHE A 142 -1.09 -0.20 5.89
N ALA A 143 -2.05 -0.04 5.01
CA ALA A 143 -2.96 -1.10 4.59
C ALA A 143 -2.71 -1.44 3.12
N ASN A 144 -2.50 -2.71 2.82
CA ASN A 144 -2.00 -3.16 1.54
C ASN A 144 -2.87 -4.24 0.95
N LEU A 145 -3.25 -4.06 -0.31
CA LEU A 145 -4.00 -5.00 -1.15
C LEU A 145 -3.19 -5.33 -2.40
N PRO A 146 -2.19 -6.22 -2.29
CA PRO A 146 -1.38 -6.53 -3.47
C PRO A 146 -2.21 -7.22 -4.56
N PRO A 147 -1.88 -6.99 -5.84
CA PRO A 147 -0.70 -6.27 -6.33
C PRO A 147 -0.93 -4.77 -6.57
N SER A 148 -2.10 -4.21 -6.32
CA SER A 148 -2.53 -2.97 -6.96
C SER A 148 -2.84 -1.80 -6.04
N LEU A 149 -3.06 -1.97 -4.75
CA LEU A 149 -3.42 -0.85 -3.86
C LEU A 149 -2.61 -0.88 -2.56
N SER A 150 -2.04 0.26 -2.21
CA SER A 150 -1.48 0.53 -0.88
C SER A 150 -2.06 1.83 -0.33
N LEU A 151 -2.36 1.86 0.95
CA LEU A 151 -2.90 3.01 1.67
C LEU A 151 -1.96 3.37 2.82
N VAL A 152 -1.61 4.64 2.92
CA VAL A 152 -0.92 5.21 4.06
C VAL A 152 -1.88 6.17 4.76
N LEU A 153 -2.26 5.82 5.98
CA LEU A 153 -3.32 6.51 6.72
C LEU A 153 -2.71 7.27 7.90
N THR A 154 -2.94 8.57 7.93
CA THR A 154 -2.58 9.45 9.04
C THR A 154 -3.84 9.97 9.73
N SER A 155 -3.70 10.80 10.74
CA SER A 155 -4.88 11.36 11.43
C SER A 155 -5.74 12.27 10.55
N ASP A 156 -5.13 12.88 9.54
CA ASP A 156 -5.72 13.96 8.73
C ASP A 156 -5.64 13.73 7.22
N ALA A 157 -5.04 12.62 6.77
CA ALA A 157 -4.94 12.29 5.36
C ALA A 157 -4.88 10.77 5.13
N VAL A 158 -5.38 10.31 4.00
CA VAL A 158 -5.18 8.97 3.45
C VAL A 158 -4.50 9.11 2.10
N ILE A 159 -3.24 8.72 2.02
CA ILE A 159 -2.54 8.62 0.73
C ILE A 159 -2.83 7.24 0.16
N TYR A 160 -3.24 7.20 -1.10
CA TYR A 160 -3.44 5.95 -1.83
C TYR A 160 -2.47 5.84 -3.00
N LEU A 161 -1.95 4.65 -3.18
CA LEU A 161 -1.01 4.27 -4.23
C LEU A 161 -1.65 3.17 -5.06
N ILE A 162 -1.99 3.46 -6.31
CA ILE A 162 -2.50 2.46 -7.25
C ILE A 162 -1.36 2.03 -8.17
N LEU A 163 -0.95 0.77 -8.03
CA LEU A 163 0.18 0.20 -8.76
C LEU A 163 -0.30 -0.65 -9.94
N ARG A 164 0.34 -0.47 -11.08
CA ARG A 164 0.14 -1.29 -12.28
C ARG A 164 1.48 -1.84 -12.74
N ALA A 165 1.67 -3.15 -12.61
CA ALA A 165 2.89 -3.82 -13.06
C ALA A 165 3.13 -3.58 -14.56
N ASP A 166 4.35 -3.20 -14.92
CA ASP A 166 4.85 -3.07 -16.30
C ASP A 166 6.06 -4.02 -16.47
N GLY A 167 5.75 -5.31 -16.42
CA GLY A 167 6.78 -6.35 -16.44
C GLY A 167 7.34 -6.70 -15.06
N PRO A 168 8.47 -7.44 -15.01
CA PRO A 168 9.02 -7.95 -13.76
C PRO A 168 9.78 -6.91 -12.93
N GLU A 169 10.25 -5.84 -13.55
CA GLU A 169 11.21 -4.87 -12.97
C GLU A 169 10.75 -3.42 -13.11
N SER A 170 9.52 -3.17 -13.48
CA SER A 170 8.94 -1.81 -13.56
C SER A 170 7.46 -1.82 -13.24
N HIS A 171 6.94 -0.66 -12.87
CA HIS A 171 5.52 -0.42 -12.66
C HIS A 171 5.16 1.03 -12.88
N TYR A 172 3.87 1.28 -13.09
CA TYR A 172 3.27 2.61 -13.04
C TYR A 172 2.58 2.79 -11.70
N LEU A 173 2.62 4.02 -11.21
CA LEU A 173 1.99 4.44 -9.97
C LEU A 173 1.06 5.63 -10.23
N ASP A 174 -0.18 5.54 -9.70
CA ASP A 174 -1.02 6.71 -9.47
C ASP A 174 -1.00 6.99 -7.97
N LEU A 175 -0.68 8.22 -7.61
CA LEU A 175 -0.67 8.70 -6.25
C LEU A 175 -1.76 9.72 -6.04
N GLY A 176 -2.59 9.52 -5.03
CA GLY A 176 -3.60 10.48 -4.65
C GLY A 176 -3.74 10.59 -3.13
N VAL A 177 -4.46 11.60 -2.71
CA VAL A 177 -4.71 11.88 -1.30
C VAL A 177 -6.20 12.11 -1.06
N LEU A 178 -6.70 11.59 0.06
CA LEU A 178 -8.06 11.79 0.52
C LEU A 178 -8.03 12.41 1.92
N PHE A 179 -8.98 13.28 2.18
CA PHE A 179 -9.18 13.98 3.42
C PHE A 179 -10.58 13.71 3.98
N ALA A 180 -10.80 14.03 5.24
CA ALA A 180 -12.13 13.93 5.83
C ALA A 180 -13.13 14.79 5.06
N LYS A 181 -14.35 14.33 4.92
CA LYS A 181 -15.44 15.04 4.24
C LYS A 181 -15.58 16.47 4.75
N GLY A 182 -15.66 17.42 3.84
CA GLY A 182 -15.73 18.87 4.10
C GLY A 182 -14.37 19.55 4.26
N ALA A 183 -13.27 18.79 4.20
CA ALA A 183 -11.92 19.38 4.30
C ALA A 183 -11.62 20.32 3.12
N MET A 184 -12.15 20.03 1.94
CA MET A 184 -11.96 20.86 0.75
C MET A 184 -12.63 22.23 0.84
N ASP A 185 -13.55 22.41 1.77
CA ASP A 185 -14.24 23.70 2.03
C ASP A 185 -13.46 24.60 3.02
N GLU A 186 -12.39 24.09 3.63
CA GLU A 186 -11.58 24.87 4.59
C GLU A 186 -10.80 25.99 3.86
N PRO A 187 -10.72 27.19 4.45
CA PRO A 187 -10.12 28.37 3.81
C PRO A 187 -8.65 28.17 3.38
N ASP A 188 -7.87 27.38 4.14
CA ASP A 188 -6.45 27.13 3.91
C ASP A 188 -6.19 25.76 3.25
N PHE A 189 -7.22 25.13 2.65
CA PHE A 189 -7.13 23.79 2.10
C PHE A 189 -5.96 23.61 1.13
N ASP A 190 -5.88 24.44 0.11
CA ASP A 190 -4.84 24.32 -0.94
C ASP A 190 -3.42 24.40 -0.35
N ALA A 191 -3.18 25.37 0.54
CA ALA A 191 -1.89 25.55 1.17
C ALA A 191 -1.50 24.40 2.11
N ASN A 192 -2.47 23.85 2.85
CA ASN A 192 -2.25 22.71 3.72
C ASN A 192 -2.06 21.42 2.93
N MET A 193 -2.82 21.24 1.86
CA MET A 193 -2.68 20.10 0.95
C MET A 193 -1.31 20.08 0.29
N GLU A 194 -0.83 21.23 -0.20
CA GLU A 194 0.50 21.35 -0.78
C GLU A 194 1.58 20.91 0.22
N GLN A 195 1.49 21.33 1.49
CA GLN A 195 2.43 20.92 2.53
C GLN A 195 2.39 19.40 2.80
N VAL A 196 1.20 18.80 2.84
CA VAL A 196 1.04 17.34 3.04
C VAL A 196 1.67 16.58 1.87
N LEU A 197 1.37 16.99 0.64
CA LEU A 197 1.88 16.33 -0.56
C LEU A 197 3.39 16.51 -0.72
N GLU A 198 3.90 17.73 -0.57
CA GLU A 198 5.34 18.01 -0.64
C GLU A 198 6.11 17.09 0.31
N ARG A 199 5.64 16.98 1.55
CA ARG A 199 6.29 16.14 2.55
C ARG A 199 6.22 14.65 2.22
N ALA A 200 5.07 14.17 1.78
CA ALA A 200 4.91 12.78 1.38
C ALA A 200 5.79 12.45 0.17
N LEU A 201 5.89 13.35 -0.79
CA LEU A 201 6.72 13.18 -1.98
C LEU A 201 8.22 13.23 -1.65
N ASP A 202 8.66 14.08 -0.73
CA ASP A 202 10.06 14.15 -0.27
C ASP A 202 10.49 12.82 0.37
N ILE A 203 9.64 12.25 1.22
CA ILE A 203 9.87 10.94 1.83
C ILE A 203 9.94 9.86 0.74
N ASN A 204 8.97 9.82 -0.14
CA ASN A 204 8.93 8.86 -1.25
C ASN A 204 10.15 8.98 -2.19
N ALA A 205 10.64 10.18 -2.45
CA ALA A 205 11.82 10.39 -3.29
C ALA A 205 13.09 9.76 -2.72
N GLN A 206 13.21 9.72 -1.40
CA GLN A 206 14.30 9.01 -0.73
C GLN A 206 14.19 7.49 -0.94
N ASP A 207 12.98 6.94 -0.85
CA ASP A 207 12.70 5.53 -1.08
C ASP A 207 12.98 5.11 -2.51
N VAL A 208 12.53 5.87 -3.49
CA VAL A 208 12.66 5.55 -4.92
C VAL A 208 14.11 5.26 -5.30
N HIS A 209 15.04 6.12 -4.88
CA HIS A 209 16.46 5.92 -5.17
C HIS A 209 17.00 4.59 -4.60
N VAL A 210 16.60 4.24 -3.39
CA VAL A 210 17.02 3.00 -2.72
C VAL A 210 16.37 1.79 -3.38
N ASP A 211 15.09 1.88 -3.73
CA ASP A 211 14.35 0.80 -4.39
C ASP A 211 14.91 0.46 -5.76
N GLU A 212 15.35 1.45 -6.53
CA GLU A 212 16.10 1.23 -7.78
C GLU A 212 17.41 0.47 -7.54
N MET A 213 18.16 0.84 -6.51
CA MET A 213 19.40 0.15 -6.14
C MET A 213 19.13 -1.28 -5.65
N VAL A 214 18.06 -1.50 -4.89
CA VAL A 214 17.60 -2.85 -4.48
C VAL A 214 17.26 -3.68 -5.72
N GLN A 215 16.52 -3.12 -6.69
CA GLN A 215 16.19 -3.82 -7.93
C GLN A 215 17.44 -4.24 -8.70
N ILE A 216 18.46 -3.39 -8.80
CA ILE A 216 19.76 -3.73 -9.42
C ILE A 216 20.44 -4.87 -8.65
N GLY A 217 20.47 -4.78 -7.32
CA GLY A 217 21.07 -5.79 -6.44
C GLY A 217 20.42 -7.16 -6.57
N LEU A 218 19.09 -7.21 -6.71
CA LEU A 218 18.30 -8.44 -6.85
C LEU A 218 18.63 -9.23 -8.13
N ARG A 219 19.20 -8.59 -9.16
CA ARG A 219 19.68 -9.26 -10.38
C ARG A 219 20.91 -10.12 -10.12
N SER A 220 21.59 -9.92 -9.00
CA SER A 220 22.79 -10.70 -8.67
C SER A 220 22.43 -12.12 -8.24
N ARG A 221 23.10 -13.12 -8.82
CA ARG A 221 23.01 -14.52 -8.35
C ARG A 221 23.50 -14.70 -6.91
N HIS A 222 24.20 -13.73 -6.37
CA HIS A 222 24.75 -13.70 -5.02
C HIS A 222 23.92 -12.84 -4.06
N ALA A 223 22.75 -12.33 -4.51
CA ALA A 223 21.87 -11.59 -3.64
C ALA A 223 21.54 -12.45 -2.39
N PRO A 224 21.84 -11.96 -1.18
CA PRO A 224 21.64 -12.74 0.04
C PRO A 224 20.14 -12.97 0.29
N ARG A 225 19.84 -14.12 0.89
CA ARG A 225 18.51 -14.36 1.46
C ARG A 225 18.59 -14.02 2.95
N GLY A 226 17.93 -12.91 3.32
CA GLY A 226 17.85 -12.46 4.70
C GLY A 226 16.85 -13.28 5.54
N ARG A 227 16.92 -13.07 6.85
CA ARG A 227 15.88 -13.47 7.80
C ARG A 227 15.10 -12.21 8.17
N TYR A 228 13.79 -12.32 8.34
CA TYR A 228 13.00 -11.21 8.84
C TYR A 228 13.36 -10.87 10.27
N SER A 229 13.51 -9.60 10.55
CA SER A 229 13.53 -9.05 11.91
C SER A 229 12.10 -8.97 12.46
N TRP A 230 11.95 -8.64 13.72
CA TRP A 230 10.63 -8.41 14.30
C TRP A 230 9.91 -7.20 13.69
N GLN A 231 10.64 -6.24 13.14
CA GLN A 231 10.10 -5.03 12.48
C GLN A 231 9.63 -5.28 11.03
N GLU A 232 9.82 -6.49 10.51
CA GLU A 232 9.46 -6.89 9.14
C GLU A 232 8.25 -7.85 9.11
N GLY A 233 7.37 -7.75 10.14
CA GLY A 233 6.18 -8.60 10.25
C GLY A 233 5.26 -8.51 9.03
N ALA A 234 5.03 -7.30 8.49
CA ALA A 234 4.19 -7.11 7.32
C ALA A 234 4.83 -7.62 6.03
N GLN A 235 6.16 -7.57 5.88
CA GLN A 235 6.87 -8.22 4.76
C GLN A 235 6.71 -9.74 4.82
N ARG A 236 6.75 -10.34 6.03
CA ARG A 236 6.45 -11.76 6.20
C ARG A 236 5.02 -12.09 5.75
N GLN A 237 4.04 -11.25 6.11
CA GLN A 237 2.65 -11.39 5.68
C GLN A 237 2.53 -11.31 4.15
N PHE A 238 3.14 -10.30 3.53
CA PHE A 238 3.19 -10.14 2.10
C PHE A 238 3.75 -11.37 1.39
N ASN A 239 4.89 -11.87 1.82
CA ASN A 239 5.52 -13.03 1.21
C ASN A 239 4.73 -14.33 1.47
N THR A 240 4.05 -14.44 2.60
CA THR A 240 3.11 -15.54 2.88
C THR A 240 1.92 -15.51 1.91
N TRP A 241 1.44 -14.33 1.56
CA TRP A 241 0.42 -14.14 0.52
C TRP A 241 0.94 -14.43 -0.89
N LEU A 242 2.14 -13.94 -1.23
CA LEU A 242 2.72 -13.95 -2.57
C LEU A 242 3.17 -15.34 -3.03
N VAL A 243 3.96 -16.03 -2.19
CA VAL A 243 4.66 -17.28 -2.57
C VAL A 243 3.72 -18.38 -3.04
N PRO A 244 2.59 -18.70 -2.38
CA PRO A 244 1.67 -19.72 -2.87
C PRO A 244 1.09 -19.41 -4.25
N ARG A 245 0.83 -18.13 -4.54
CA ARG A 245 0.29 -17.68 -5.83
C ARG A 245 1.29 -17.86 -6.96
N TYR A 246 2.54 -17.46 -6.75
CA TYR A 246 3.61 -17.70 -7.72
C TYR A 246 3.85 -19.18 -7.95
N ARG A 247 3.85 -20.01 -6.90
CA ARG A 247 4.00 -21.47 -7.03
C ARG A 247 2.86 -22.08 -7.85
N ALA A 248 1.63 -21.72 -7.56
CA ALA A 248 0.47 -22.21 -8.30
C ALA A 248 0.54 -21.83 -9.78
N GLN A 249 0.90 -20.59 -10.09
CA GLN A 249 1.05 -20.12 -11.48
C GLN A 249 2.21 -20.82 -12.20
N TRP A 250 3.33 -21.03 -11.50
CA TRP A 250 4.48 -21.75 -12.05
C TRP A 250 4.15 -23.20 -12.41
N GLU A 251 3.38 -23.90 -11.56
CA GLU A 251 2.93 -25.26 -11.87
C GLU A 251 1.96 -25.30 -13.07
N LYS A 252 1.07 -24.31 -13.20
CA LYS A 252 0.23 -24.18 -14.40
C LYS A 252 1.08 -23.98 -15.66
N PHE A 253 2.06 -23.08 -15.60
CA PHE A 253 2.96 -22.79 -16.71
C PHE A 253 3.74 -24.03 -17.15
N LYS A 254 4.34 -24.79 -16.23
CA LYS A 254 5.05 -26.03 -16.55
C LYS A 254 4.15 -27.05 -17.26
N LYS A 255 2.92 -27.22 -16.80
CA LYS A 255 1.97 -28.15 -17.44
C LYS A 255 1.62 -27.73 -18.87
N GLN A 256 1.47 -26.42 -19.12
CA GLN A 256 1.22 -25.90 -20.47
C GLN A 256 2.41 -26.13 -21.40
N GLN A 257 3.64 -25.91 -20.94
CA GLN A 257 4.85 -26.16 -21.73
C GLN A 257 4.96 -27.65 -22.14
N ILE A 258 4.76 -28.57 -21.20
CA ILE A 258 4.79 -30.00 -21.49
C ILE A 258 3.70 -30.40 -22.53
N ALA A 259 2.51 -29.82 -22.42
CA ALA A 259 1.43 -30.09 -23.36
C ALA A 259 1.76 -29.61 -24.80
N VAL A 260 2.47 -28.49 -24.94
CA VAL A 260 2.91 -27.97 -26.24
C VAL A 260 4.05 -28.82 -26.85
N GLU A 261 4.96 -29.35 -26.04
CA GLU A 261 6.04 -30.23 -26.50
C GLU A 261 5.57 -31.64 -26.90
N MET A 262 4.35 -32.03 -26.54
CA MET A 262 3.73 -33.33 -26.87
C MET A 262 2.87 -33.29 -28.14
N ILE A 263 2.69 -32.13 -28.79
CA ILE A 263 1.97 -31.96 -30.07
C ILE A 263 2.98 -31.79 -31.21
#